data_87d727ccdae2255320779935dfb38d47
#
_entry.id   87d727ccdae2255320779935dfb38d47
#
_cell.length_a   1.000
_cell.length_b   1.000
_cell.length_c   1.000
_cell.angle_alpha   90.00
_cell.angle_beta   90.00
_cell.angle_gamma   90.00
#
_symmetry.space_group_name_H-M   'P 1'
#
loop_
_entity.id
_entity.type
_entity.pdbx_description
1 polymer ?
#
loop_
_entity_poly.entity_id
_entity_poly.type
_entity_poly.pdbx_seq_one_letter_code
_entity_poly.pdbx_strand_id
1 'polypeptide(L)'
;NTPNTLMTRTFSKIYGLASLRVGWAFGPRSMIETLERLRSPFNVNGAAIAVAAAAMRDVAHTDAARGHNNRWMGVAVQRLRALGLGVTGESGNFVLPEFPDTPGKSAADTDAFLQSKGVIVRRVDNYGLPNHLRITLGTDEEMESVLNALTQFMGGSDG
;
A
#
# COMPACT_ATOMS: atom_id res chain seq x y z
N ASN A 1 -1.14 23.71 16.28
CA ASN A 1 -0.97 22.90 17.51
C ASN A 1 -2.35 22.51 18.02
N THR A 2 -2.74 21.26 17.83
CA THR A 2 -3.95 20.69 18.42
C THR A 2 -3.54 19.93 19.69
N PRO A 3 -4.12 20.23 20.86
CA PRO A 3 -3.67 19.67 22.14
C PRO A 3 -3.98 18.18 22.33
N ASN A 4 -4.75 17.58 21.40
CA ASN A 4 -5.23 16.20 21.43
C ASN A 4 -4.85 15.40 20.16
N THR A 5 -3.86 15.83 19.42
CA THR A 5 -3.46 15.15 18.17
C THR A 5 -2.04 14.57 18.29
N LEU A 6 -1.91 13.29 18.01
CA LEU A 6 -0.64 12.58 17.89
C LEU A 6 -0.41 12.21 16.43
N MET A 7 0.70 12.67 15.85
CA MET A 7 1.14 12.25 14.54
C MET A 7 2.08 11.06 14.67
N THR A 8 1.80 9.98 13.94
CA THR A 8 2.67 8.81 13.87
C THR A 8 3.26 8.65 12.47
N ARG A 9 4.49 8.16 12.38
CA ARG A 9 5.18 7.82 11.13
C ARG A 9 5.85 6.46 11.25
N THR A 10 5.92 5.77 10.14
CA THR A 10 6.56 4.45 10.05
C THR A 10 7.71 4.47 9.06
N PHE A 11 8.73 3.66 9.31
CA PHE A 11 9.79 3.36 8.34
C PHE A 11 9.45 2.16 7.44
N SER A 12 8.27 1.55 7.62
CA SER A 12 7.87 0.31 6.93
C SER A 12 7.52 0.50 5.45
N LYS A 13 7.28 1.72 4.97
CA LYS A 13 6.82 1.98 3.58
C LYS A 13 7.92 2.64 2.76
N ILE A 14 7.90 3.96 2.64
CA ILE A 14 8.83 4.71 1.76
C ILE A 14 10.31 4.46 2.04
N TYR A 15 10.67 4.11 3.27
CA TYR A 15 12.04 3.78 3.65
C TYR A 15 12.40 2.28 3.48
N GLY A 16 11.45 1.43 3.13
CA GLY A 16 11.69 0.01 2.89
C GLY A 16 12.04 -0.83 4.13
N LEU A 17 11.87 -0.32 5.34
CA LEU A 17 12.36 -0.93 6.58
C LEU A 17 11.26 -1.66 7.39
N ALA A 18 10.34 -2.33 6.72
CA ALA A 18 9.19 -2.97 7.37
C ALA A 18 9.58 -4.03 8.41
N SER A 19 10.64 -4.80 8.15
CA SER A 19 11.12 -5.86 9.04
C SER A 19 11.77 -5.35 10.33
N LEU A 20 12.27 -4.12 10.35
CA LEU A 20 12.95 -3.54 11.51
C LEU A 20 11.99 -3.05 12.60
N ARG A 21 10.68 -3.01 12.34
CA ARG A 21 9.63 -2.64 13.30
C ARG A 21 9.90 -1.32 14.00
N VAL A 22 10.23 -0.25 13.25
CA VAL A 22 10.55 1.07 13.77
C VAL A 22 9.64 2.14 13.16
N GLY A 23 9.30 3.11 13.99
CA GLY A 23 8.52 4.29 13.66
C GLY A 23 8.76 5.36 14.71
N TRP A 24 8.10 6.49 14.58
CA TRP A 24 8.16 7.58 15.54
C TRP A 24 6.80 8.27 15.66
N ALA A 25 6.64 8.98 16.76
CA ALA A 25 5.46 9.79 17.03
C ALA A 25 5.85 11.19 17.44
N PHE A 26 5.03 12.15 17.09
CA PHE A 26 5.15 13.55 17.50
C PHE A 26 3.78 14.07 17.95
N GLY A 27 3.77 14.75 19.10
CA GLY A 27 2.52 15.27 19.66
C GLY A 27 2.74 16.09 20.93
N PRO A 28 1.65 16.44 21.63
CA PRO A 28 1.72 17.16 22.89
C PRO A 28 2.55 16.38 23.92
N ARG A 29 3.31 17.13 24.72
CA ARG A 29 4.22 16.55 25.72
C ARG A 29 3.51 15.57 26.67
N SER A 30 2.32 15.89 27.15
CA SER A 30 1.54 15.04 28.03
C SER A 30 1.19 13.67 27.43
N MET A 31 0.90 13.63 26.11
CA MET A 31 0.66 12.36 25.38
C MET A 31 1.95 11.57 25.24
N ILE A 32 3.04 12.20 24.88
CA ILE A 32 4.34 11.54 24.74
C ILE A 32 4.80 10.97 26.08
N GLU A 33 4.70 11.74 27.18
CA GLU A 33 5.04 11.26 28.52
C GLU A 33 4.18 10.06 28.95
N THR A 34 2.91 10.00 28.54
CA THR A 34 2.04 8.84 28.79
C THR A 34 2.53 7.61 28.01
N LEU A 35 2.87 7.78 26.73
CA LEU A 35 3.42 6.70 25.91
C LEU A 35 4.76 6.19 26.46
N GLU A 36 5.63 7.09 26.93
CA GLU A 36 6.92 6.72 27.52
C GLU A 36 6.76 5.82 28.77
N ARG A 37 5.68 5.99 29.54
CA ARG A 37 5.39 5.12 30.70
C ARG A 37 4.86 3.74 30.30
N LEU A 38 4.26 3.61 29.12
CA LEU A 38 3.62 2.39 28.64
C LEU A 38 4.55 1.52 27.80
N ARG A 39 5.56 2.10 27.17
CA ARG A 39 6.46 1.35 26.31
C ARG A 39 7.36 0.41 27.11
N SER A 40 7.62 -0.76 26.56
CA SER A 40 8.59 -1.70 27.14
C SER A 40 10.02 -1.14 27.07
N PRO A 41 10.89 -1.48 28.02
CA PRO A 41 12.32 -1.21 27.89
C PRO A 41 12.86 -1.84 26.60
N PHE A 42 13.76 -1.13 25.90
CA PHE A 42 14.40 -1.60 24.66
C PHE A 42 13.39 -1.96 23.53
N ASN A 43 12.24 -1.30 23.50
CA ASN A 43 11.17 -1.54 22.52
C ASN A 43 11.61 -1.32 21.05
N VAL A 44 12.71 -0.59 20.82
CA VAL A 44 13.37 -0.46 19.51
C VAL A 44 14.81 -0.94 19.64
N ASN A 45 15.23 -1.89 18.80
CA ASN A 45 16.59 -2.41 18.81
C ASN A 45 17.59 -1.41 18.21
N GLY A 46 18.86 -1.51 18.63
CA GLY A 46 19.90 -0.56 18.20
C GLY A 46 20.17 -0.56 16.70
N ALA A 47 20.06 -1.72 16.03
CA ALA A 47 20.21 -1.81 14.58
C ALA A 47 19.08 -1.04 13.86
N ALA A 48 17.84 -1.17 14.32
CA ALA A 48 16.72 -0.41 13.75
C ALA A 48 16.91 1.10 13.89
N ILE A 49 17.42 1.58 15.01
CA ILE A 49 17.70 3.01 15.23
C ILE A 49 18.76 3.49 14.26
N ALA A 50 19.88 2.76 14.14
CA ALA A 50 21.01 3.16 13.27
C ALA A 50 20.58 3.18 11.79
N VAL A 51 19.86 2.14 11.32
CA VAL A 51 19.39 2.05 9.94
C VAL A 51 18.31 3.08 9.64
N ALA A 52 17.38 3.34 10.56
CA ALA A 52 16.37 4.40 10.39
C ALA A 52 17.01 5.78 10.27
N ALA A 53 18.03 6.07 11.09
CA ALA A 53 18.77 7.33 11.00
C ALA A 53 19.54 7.47 9.68
N ALA A 54 20.11 6.40 9.15
CA ALA A 54 20.74 6.38 7.83
C ALA A 54 19.71 6.62 6.70
N ALA A 55 18.59 5.91 6.74
CA ALA A 55 17.51 6.02 5.76
C ALA A 55 16.91 7.44 5.68
N MET A 56 16.81 8.14 6.81
CA MET A 56 16.35 9.53 6.82
C MET A 56 17.31 10.50 6.12
N ARG A 57 18.60 10.16 6.05
CA ARG A 57 19.61 10.98 5.35
C ARG A 57 19.66 10.66 3.86
N ASP A 58 19.16 9.49 3.45
CA ASP A 58 19.13 9.09 2.04
C ASP A 58 17.89 9.71 1.34
N VAL A 59 18.01 11.00 1.08
CA VAL A 59 16.97 11.79 0.40
C VAL A 59 16.81 11.31 -1.04
N ALA A 60 17.90 10.93 -1.70
CA ALA A 60 17.87 10.49 -3.09
C ALA A 60 17.02 9.22 -3.26
N HIS A 61 17.19 8.21 -2.39
CA HIS A 61 16.36 7.02 -2.37
C HIS A 61 14.88 7.35 -2.10
N THR A 62 14.61 8.21 -1.12
CA THR A 62 13.25 8.60 -0.75
C THR A 62 12.53 9.32 -1.89
N ASP A 63 13.23 10.20 -2.61
CA ASP A 63 12.68 10.93 -3.74
C ASP A 63 12.46 10.00 -4.95
N ALA A 64 13.37 9.07 -5.24
CA ALA A 64 13.20 8.06 -6.27
C ALA A 64 12.01 7.15 -5.97
N ALA A 65 11.87 6.65 -4.75
CA ALA A 65 10.75 5.81 -4.32
C ALA A 65 9.40 6.55 -4.43
N ARG A 66 9.36 7.83 -4.06
CA ARG A 66 8.17 8.68 -4.21
C ARG A 66 7.82 8.92 -5.67
N GLY A 67 8.81 9.22 -6.51
CA GLY A 67 8.63 9.42 -7.95
C GLY A 67 8.09 8.17 -8.64
N HIS A 68 8.65 7.01 -8.33
CA HIS A 68 8.18 5.71 -8.81
C HIS A 68 6.71 5.45 -8.40
N ASN A 69 6.40 5.60 -7.12
CA ASN A 69 5.03 5.41 -6.61
C ASN A 69 4.03 6.34 -7.29
N ASN A 70 4.36 7.62 -7.43
CA ASN A 70 3.46 8.60 -8.05
C ASN A 70 3.22 8.28 -9.53
N ARG A 71 4.25 7.88 -10.27
CA ARG A 71 4.13 7.47 -11.66
C ARG A 71 3.18 6.27 -11.80
N TRP A 72 3.41 5.21 -11.04
CA TRP A 72 2.59 4.00 -11.12
C TRP A 72 1.18 4.19 -10.56
N MET A 73 1.01 5.06 -9.58
CA MET A 73 -0.31 5.45 -9.11
C MET A 73 -1.15 6.03 -10.27
N GLY A 74 -0.59 6.99 -11.00
CA GLY A 74 -1.28 7.60 -12.16
C GLY A 74 -1.60 6.57 -13.25
N VAL A 75 -0.63 5.74 -13.64
CA VAL A 75 -0.80 4.70 -14.67
C VAL A 75 -1.84 3.66 -14.24
N ALA A 76 -1.75 3.15 -13.01
CA ALA A 76 -2.68 2.13 -12.51
C ALA A 76 -4.12 2.65 -12.46
N VAL A 77 -4.33 3.84 -11.89
CA VAL A 77 -5.66 4.46 -11.83
C VAL A 77 -6.25 4.65 -13.22
N GLN A 78 -5.46 5.17 -14.15
CA GLN A 78 -5.90 5.40 -15.54
C GLN A 78 -6.29 4.08 -16.21
N ARG A 79 -5.45 3.06 -16.16
CA ARG A 79 -5.70 1.77 -16.81
C ARG A 79 -6.88 1.04 -16.19
N LEU A 80 -7.01 1.04 -14.87
CA LEU A 80 -8.13 0.40 -14.18
C LEU A 80 -9.47 1.09 -14.50
N ARG A 81 -9.49 2.43 -14.55
CA ARG A 81 -10.67 3.17 -14.96
C ARG A 81 -11.04 2.91 -16.43
N ALA A 82 -10.06 2.73 -17.30
CA ALA A 82 -10.30 2.37 -18.70
C ALA A 82 -10.94 0.98 -18.87
N LEU A 83 -10.78 0.08 -17.86
CA LEU A 83 -11.48 -1.20 -17.79
C LEU A 83 -12.90 -1.10 -17.19
N GLY A 84 -13.39 0.10 -16.92
CA GLY A 84 -14.70 0.36 -16.31
C GLY A 84 -14.74 0.18 -14.78
N LEU A 85 -13.60 0.02 -14.11
CA LEU A 85 -13.54 -0.16 -12.67
C LEU A 85 -13.56 1.17 -11.92
N GLY A 86 -14.35 1.26 -10.85
CA GLY A 86 -14.20 2.30 -9.85
C GLY A 86 -12.84 2.15 -9.12
N VAL A 87 -12.12 3.25 -8.90
CA VAL A 87 -10.81 3.19 -8.20
C VAL A 87 -10.76 4.23 -7.11
N THR A 88 -10.38 3.78 -5.90
CA THR A 88 -10.13 4.60 -4.73
C THR A 88 -8.74 4.29 -4.15
N GLY A 89 -8.31 4.99 -3.10
CA GLY A 89 -7.03 4.72 -2.42
C GLY A 89 -5.82 5.38 -3.06
N GLU A 90 -6.00 6.48 -3.77
CA GLU A 90 -4.97 7.17 -4.58
C GLU A 90 -3.90 7.95 -3.77
N SER A 91 -3.82 7.75 -2.46
CA SER A 91 -2.92 8.55 -1.59
C SER A 91 -1.81 7.73 -0.90
N GLY A 92 -1.78 6.42 -1.11
CA GLY A 92 -0.81 5.53 -0.48
C GLY A 92 0.13 4.89 -1.48
N ASN A 93 0.48 3.64 -1.22
CA ASN A 93 1.27 2.78 -2.11
C ASN A 93 0.44 1.61 -2.66
N PHE A 94 -0.86 1.79 -2.77
CA PHE A 94 -1.80 0.80 -3.31
C PHE A 94 -3.01 1.50 -3.92
N VAL A 95 -3.73 0.79 -4.76
CA VAL A 95 -5.05 1.16 -5.29
C VAL A 95 -6.09 0.15 -4.87
N LEU A 96 -7.35 0.58 -4.80
CA LEU A 96 -8.53 -0.25 -4.47
C LEU A 96 -9.51 -0.20 -5.64
N PRO A 97 -9.32 -1.01 -6.70
CA PRO A 97 -10.33 -1.18 -7.72
C PRO A 97 -11.55 -1.91 -7.19
N GLU A 98 -12.73 -1.42 -7.57
CA GLU A 98 -14.03 -2.04 -7.32
C GLU A 98 -14.46 -2.85 -8.53
N PHE A 99 -14.73 -4.14 -8.32
CA PHE A 99 -15.19 -5.09 -9.33
C PHE A 99 -16.71 -5.25 -9.28
N PRO A 100 -17.36 -5.57 -10.42
CA PRO A 100 -18.79 -5.84 -10.41
C PRO A 100 -19.14 -7.04 -9.52
N ASP A 101 -20.29 -7.00 -8.88
CA ASP A 101 -20.86 -8.16 -8.18
C ASP A 101 -21.60 -9.06 -9.20
N THR A 102 -20.84 -9.56 -10.18
CA THR A 102 -21.37 -10.38 -11.28
C THR A 102 -20.54 -11.66 -11.38
N PRO A 103 -21.18 -12.85 -11.47
CA PRO A 103 -20.47 -14.11 -11.66
C PRO A 103 -19.50 -14.05 -12.86
N GLY A 104 -18.29 -14.53 -12.67
CA GLY A 104 -17.22 -14.53 -13.67
C GLY A 104 -16.45 -13.21 -13.80
N LYS A 105 -16.88 -12.12 -13.12
CA LYS A 105 -16.17 -10.82 -13.09
C LYS A 105 -16.06 -10.22 -11.69
N SER A 106 -16.45 -10.96 -10.66
CA SER A 106 -16.37 -10.49 -9.26
C SER A 106 -14.93 -10.32 -8.78
N ALA A 107 -14.76 -9.64 -7.65
CA ALA A 107 -13.43 -9.55 -7.00
C ALA A 107 -12.87 -10.93 -6.64
N ALA A 108 -13.74 -11.90 -6.29
CA ALA A 108 -13.34 -13.27 -6.00
C ALA A 108 -12.84 -14.00 -7.25
N ASP A 109 -13.59 -13.89 -8.38
CA ASP A 109 -13.20 -14.50 -9.66
C ASP A 109 -11.89 -13.87 -10.17
N THR A 110 -11.76 -12.54 -10.04
CA THR A 110 -10.55 -11.81 -10.42
C THR A 110 -9.34 -12.25 -9.58
N ASP A 111 -9.48 -12.40 -8.26
CA ASP A 111 -8.43 -12.87 -7.38
C ASP A 111 -7.97 -14.29 -7.78
N ALA A 112 -8.91 -15.20 -8.01
CA ALA A 112 -8.60 -16.56 -8.47
C ALA A 112 -7.87 -16.58 -9.83
N PHE A 113 -8.31 -15.75 -10.77
CA PHE A 113 -7.64 -15.61 -12.06
C PHE A 113 -6.22 -15.07 -11.91
N LEU A 114 -6.02 -14.00 -11.15
CA LEU A 114 -4.70 -13.41 -10.89
C LEU A 114 -3.74 -14.42 -10.24
N GLN A 115 -4.22 -15.19 -9.25
CA GLN A 115 -3.43 -16.27 -8.63
C GLN A 115 -3.02 -17.34 -9.65
N SER A 116 -3.88 -17.69 -10.61
CA SER A 116 -3.53 -18.64 -11.69
C SER A 116 -2.43 -18.11 -12.61
N LYS A 117 -2.22 -16.80 -12.64
CA LYS A 117 -1.13 -16.13 -13.37
C LYS A 117 0.11 -15.83 -12.50
N GLY A 118 0.13 -16.30 -11.25
CA GLY A 118 1.21 -16.04 -10.30
C GLY A 118 1.18 -14.62 -9.70
N VAL A 119 0.08 -13.88 -9.88
CA VAL A 119 -0.11 -12.54 -9.33
C VAL A 119 -0.94 -12.62 -8.06
N ILE A 120 -0.39 -12.18 -6.94
CA ILE A 120 -1.07 -12.22 -5.63
C ILE A 120 -1.44 -10.80 -5.21
N VAL A 121 -2.73 -10.55 -5.14
CA VAL A 121 -3.31 -9.31 -4.61
C VAL A 121 -4.00 -9.57 -3.28
N ARG A 122 -4.54 -8.55 -2.63
CA ARG A 122 -5.17 -8.73 -1.33
C ARG A 122 -6.68 -8.55 -1.40
N ARG A 123 -7.43 -9.59 -1.00
CA ARG A 123 -8.85 -9.49 -0.66
C ARG A 123 -9.03 -8.60 0.57
N VAL A 124 -10.07 -7.79 0.57
CA VAL A 124 -10.36 -6.81 1.64
C VAL A 124 -11.79 -6.94 2.19
N ASP A 125 -12.37 -8.13 2.05
CA ASP A 125 -13.71 -8.47 2.57
C ASP A 125 -13.84 -8.19 4.07
N ASN A 126 -12.80 -8.51 4.82
CA ASN A 126 -12.73 -8.31 6.26
C ASN A 126 -12.73 -6.83 6.70
N TYR A 127 -12.61 -5.91 5.73
CA TYR A 127 -12.77 -4.46 5.95
C TYR A 127 -14.14 -3.96 5.49
N GLY A 128 -15.09 -4.85 5.17
CA GLY A 128 -16.40 -4.48 4.65
C GLY A 128 -16.39 -4.08 3.17
N LEU A 129 -15.39 -4.49 2.42
CA LEU A 129 -15.20 -4.17 1.00
C LEU A 129 -15.13 -5.46 0.15
N PRO A 130 -16.22 -6.25 0.07
CA PRO A 130 -16.22 -7.57 -0.59
C PRO A 130 -15.95 -7.49 -2.10
N ASN A 131 -16.29 -6.38 -2.73
CA ASN A 131 -16.14 -6.18 -4.17
C ASN A 131 -14.81 -5.50 -4.56
N HIS A 132 -13.87 -5.35 -3.61
CA HIS A 132 -12.60 -4.68 -3.86
C HIS A 132 -11.42 -5.62 -3.74
N LEU A 133 -10.38 -5.33 -4.52
CA LEU A 133 -9.04 -5.90 -4.33
C LEU A 133 -8.07 -4.77 -4.01
N ARG A 134 -7.14 -5.02 -3.09
CA ARG A 134 -6.04 -4.08 -2.84
C ARG A 134 -4.80 -4.51 -3.63
N ILE A 135 -4.41 -3.68 -4.58
CA ILE A 135 -3.22 -3.87 -5.41
C ILE A 135 -2.14 -2.93 -4.92
N THR A 136 -1.09 -3.47 -4.35
CA THR A 136 0.09 -2.69 -3.93
C THR A 136 0.91 -2.33 -5.16
N LEU A 137 1.41 -1.09 -5.23
CA LEU A 137 2.31 -0.67 -6.30
C LEU A 137 3.68 -1.33 -6.11
N GLY A 138 4.06 -2.14 -7.08
CA GLY A 138 5.31 -2.89 -7.12
C GLY A 138 6.33 -2.31 -8.08
N THR A 139 7.25 -3.15 -8.55
CA THR A 139 8.22 -2.81 -9.62
C THR A 139 7.52 -2.55 -10.96
N ASP A 140 8.28 -2.09 -11.95
CA ASP A 140 7.75 -1.88 -13.30
C ASP A 140 7.19 -3.17 -13.90
N GLU A 141 7.91 -4.28 -13.75
CA GLU A 141 7.50 -5.60 -14.26
C GLU A 141 6.26 -6.13 -13.53
N GLU A 142 6.19 -5.98 -12.20
CA GLU A 142 5.05 -6.41 -11.40
C GLU A 142 3.78 -5.61 -11.76
N MET A 143 3.91 -4.31 -11.95
CA MET A 143 2.78 -3.45 -12.33
C MET A 143 2.29 -3.75 -13.74
N GLU A 144 3.18 -3.94 -14.71
CA GLU A 144 2.77 -4.37 -16.05
C GLU A 144 2.11 -5.75 -16.01
N SER A 145 2.63 -6.69 -15.26
CA SER A 145 2.07 -8.04 -15.13
C SER A 145 0.64 -8.00 -14.61
N VAL A 146 0.38 -7.32 -13.48
CA VAL A 146 -0.96 -7.26 -12.88
C VAL A 146 -1.94 -6.50 -13.78
N LEU A 147 -1.54 -5.38 -14.38
CA LEU A 147 -2.43 -4.58 -15.22
C LEU A 147 -2.76 -5.27 -16.55
N ASN A 148 -1.81 -6.02 -17.13
CA ASN A 148 -2.06 -6.83 -18.33
C ASN A 148 -2.98 -8.02 -18.02
N ALA A 149 -2.78 -8.70 -16.89
CA ALA A 149 -3.66 -9.78 -16.45
C ALA A 149 -5.09 -9.28 -16.22
N LEU A 150 -5.26 -8.12 -15.58
CA LEU A 150 -6.58 -7.49 -15.41
C LEU A 150 -7.23 -7.09 -16.75
N THR A 151 -6.43 -6.58 -17.68
CA THR A 151 -6.91 -6.26 -19.02
C THR A 151 -7.42 -7.51 -19.74
N GLN A 152 -6.68 -8.63 -19.65
CA GLN A 152 -7.09 -9.92 -20.21
C GLN A 152 -8.39 -10.41 -19.57
N PHE A 153 -8.50 -10.33 -18.23
CA PHE A 153 -9.65 -10.84 -17.49
C PHE A 153 -10.92 -10.02 -17.77
N MET A 154 -10.82 -8.69 -17.76
CA MET A 154 -11.95 -7.80 -17.95
C MET A 154 -12.36 -7.67 -19.42
N GLY A 155 -11.41 -7.72 -20.35
CA GLY A 155 -11.63 -7.61 -21.80
C GLY A 155 -11.99 -8.93 -22.49
N GLY A 156 -11.85 -10.07 -21.84
CA GLY A 156 -12.03 -11.40 -22.39
C GLY A 156 -13.47 -11.93 -22.42
N SER A 157 -14.47 -11.08 -22.68
CA SER A 157 -15.87 -11.55 -22.80
C SER A 157 -16.56 -10.97 -24.04
N ASP A 158 -15.97 -11.19 -25.22
CA ASP A 158 -16.70 -11.18 -26.50
C ASP A 158 -16.16 -12.32 -27.36
N GLY A 159 -16.67 -13.53 -27.10
CA GLY A 159 -16.43 -14.72 -27.87
C GLY A 159 -17.48 -15.76 -27.56
#